data_a696a8682dba79caf0087e0d3fd51f3a
#
_entry.id   a696a8682dba79caf0087e0d3fd51f3a
#
_cell.length_a   1.000
_cell.length_b   1.000
_cell.length_c   1.000
_cell.angle_alpha   90.00
_cell.angle_beta   90.00
_cell.angle_gamma   90.00
#
_symmetry.space_group_name_H-M   'P 1'
#
loop_
_entity.id
_entity.type
_entity.pdbx_description
1 polymer ?
#
loop_
_entity_poly.entity_id
_entity_poly.type
_entity_poly.pdbx_seq_one_letter_code
_entity_poly.pdbx_strand_id
1 'polypeptide(L)'
;MGIRNYIMRSKNARNYYRIGAIFILAIVLPAGNLKSQDIRFGVFADPVISWFSTDTKETRNDGARAGFNFGFTFNKYFSKNYSFSTGISILNAGGRLVNPDTSIMMQFNNFTTEVLKGKPVVYRIQYISIPIGLKFESNQIGYLTFFSDIGMDPKIVIGGKVDIPSASIKGESAMNELKRFNLSYHIMAGIEYSLGGTTALVFGLGFENNFLDVSKDILLQPVDKVSHNILKFRIGVNF
;
A
#
# COMPACT_ATOMS: atom_id res chain seq x y z
N MET A 1 -36.32 20.03 22.48
CA MET A 1 -35.87 19.00 21.53
C MET A 1 -34.34 18.93 21.33
N GLY A 2 -33.53 19.77 21.98
CA GLY A 2 -32.07 19.88 21.79
C GLY A 2 -31.17 19.01 22.68
N ILE A 3 -31.60 18.65 23.89
CA ILE A 3 -30.75 17.96 24.90
C ILE A 3 -30.55 16.48 24.60
N ARG A 4 -31.54 15.83 24.00
CA ARG A 4 -31.52 14.38 23.72
C ARG A 4 -30.50 14.00 22.62
N ASN A 5 -30.29 14.89 21.65
CA ASN A 5 -29.33 14.67 20.57
C ASN A 5 -27.87 14.89 21.00
N TYR A 6 -27.64 15.72 22.02
CA TYR A 6 -26.27 15.94 22.54
C TYR A 6 -25.74 14.75 23.34
N ILE A 7 -26.61 14.08 24.09
CA ILE A 7 -26.28 12.90 24.92
C ILE A 7 -26.00 11.67 24.05
N MET A 8 -26.71 11.49 22.92
CA MET A 8 -26.43 10.39 21.99
C MET A 8 -25.09 10.56 21.27
N ARG A 9 -24.72 11.78 20.89
CA ARG A 9 -23.44 12.06 20.22
C ARG A 9 -22.24 11.81 21.14
N SER A 10 -22.36 12.10 22.43
CA SER A 10 -21.32 11.88 23.45
C SER A 10 -21.13 10.38 23.76
N LYS A 11 -22.17 9.57 23.76
CA LYS A 11 -22.06 8.12 23.98
C LYS A 11 -21.39 7.38 22.84
N ASN A 12 -21.64 7.76 21.59
CA ASN A 12 -21.01 7.15 20.43
C ASN A 12 -19.51 7.48 20.36
N ALA A 13 -19.13 8.73 20.56
CA ALA A 13 -17.71 9.12 20.60
C ALA A 13 -16.93 8.31 21.64
N ARG A 14 -17.48 8.13 22.86
CA ARG A 14 -16.83 7.39 23.95
C ARG A 14 -16.67 5.89 23.64
N ASN A 15 -17.54 5.31 22.82
CA ASN A 15 -17.41 3.92 22.38
C ASN A 15 -16.30 3.74 21.33
N TYR A 16 -16.11 4.68 20.42
CA TYR A 16 -15.00 4.62 19.44
C TYR A 16 -13.63 4.71 20.12
N TYR A 17 -13.46 5.55 21.15
CA TYR A 17 -12.23 5.61 21.94
C TYR A 17 -11.98 4.31 22.75
N ARG A 18 -13.03 3.66 23.25
CA ARG A 18 -12.91 2.38 23.95
C ARG A 18 -12.53 1.23 23.00
N ILE A 19 -13.12 1.18 21.82
CA ILE A 19 -12.75 0.20 20.78
C ILE A 19 -11.33 0.45 20.29
N GLY A 20 -10.93 1.69 20.03
CA GLY A 20 -9.57 2.07 19.69
C GLY A 20 -8.55 1.73 20.78
N ALA A 21 -8.88 1.98 22.05
CA ALA A 21 -8.03 1.63 23.19
C ALA A 21 -7.88 0.11 23.39
N ILE A 22 -8.95 -0.67 23.13
CA ILE A 22 -8.91 -2.15 23.18
C ILE A 22 -8.04 -2.69 22.02
N PHE A 23 -8.12 -2.10 20.84
CA PHE A 23 -7.25 -2.47 19.71
C PHE A 23 -5.78 -2.13 19.97
N ILE A 24 -5.49 -0.97 20.55
CA ILE A 24 -4.12 -0.58 20.96
C ILE A 24 -3.62 -1.48 22.10
N LEU A 25 -4.48 -1.83 23.05
CA LEU A 25 -4.11 -2.71 24.18
C LEU A 25 -3.90 -4.16 23.72
N ALA A 26 -4.61 -4.63 22.71
CA ALA A 26 -4.41 -5.97 22.12
C ALA A 26 -3.08 -6.10 21.35
N ILE A 27 -2.51 -4.98 20.87
CA ILE A 27 -1.18 -4.94 20.21
C ILE A 27 -0.06 -4.95 21.26
N VAL A 28 -0.33 -4.56 22.51
CA VAL A 28 0.68 -4.40 23.59
C VAL A 28 0.83 -5.67 24.45
N LEU A 29 -0.04 -6.67 24.34
CA LEU A 29 0.08 -7.91 25.11
C LEU A 29 0.39 -9.09 24.18
N PRO A 30 1.63 -9.62 24.20
CA PRO A 30 2.18 -10.34 25.33
C PRO A 30 3.62 -9.93 25.71
N ALA A 31 3.79 -9.19 26.78
CA ALA A 31 5.09 -9.04 27.44
C ALA A 31 5.37 -10.26 28.33
N GLY A 32 5.41 -11.45 27.72
CA GLY A 32 5.90 -12.67 28.36
C GLY A 32 7.33 -12.92 27.90
N ASN A 33 8.30 -12.84 28.80
CA ASN A 33 9.70 -13.30 28.67
C ASN A 33 10.28 -13.27 27.25
N LEU A 34 10.49 -12.08 26.71
CA LEU A 34 11.17 -11.85 25.45
C LEU A 34 12.64 -12.23 25.62
N LYS A 35 13.02 -13.42 25.19
CA LYS A 35 14.42 -13.70 24.89
C LYS A 35 14.80 -12.79 23.73
N SER A 36 15.89 -12.06 23.85
CA SER A 36 16.41 -11.05 22.90
C SER A 36 16.60 -11.57 21.44
N GLN A 37 16.40 -12.86 21.19
CA GLN A 37 16.56 -13.50 19.88
C GLN A 37 15.28 -13.58 19.04
N ASP A 38 14.12 -13.14 19.57
CA ASP A 38 12.83 -13.34 18.91
C ASP A 38 12.40 -12.17 18.03
N ILE A 39 13.20 -11.10 17.94
CA ILE A 39 12.87 -9.88 17.20
C ILE A 39 14.00 -9.54 16.24
N ARG A 40 13.66 -9.30 14.98
CA ARG A 40 14.58 -8.76 13.96
C ARG A 40 13.99 -7.52 13.33
N PHE A 41 14.85 -6.53 13.14
CA PHE A 41 14.55 -5.31 12.40
C PHE A 41 15.19 -5.37 11.03
N GLY A 42 14.62 -4.66 10.08
CA GLY A 42 15.21 -4.52 8.76
C GLY A 42 14.93 -3.17 8.14
N VAL A 43 15.75 -2.81 7.20
CA VAL A 43 15.54 -1.68 6.29
C VAL A 43 15.53 -2.20 4.87
N PHE A 44 14.69 -1.61 4.03
CA PHE A 44 14.59 -2.04 2.64
C PHE A 44 14.33 -0.88 1.68
N ALA A 45 14.68 -1.14 0.44
CA ALA A 45 14.41 -0.30 -0.70
C ALA A 45 13.99 -1.20 -1.87
N ASP A 46 12.76 -1.03 -2.34
CA ASP A 46 12.20 -1.85 -3.41
C ASP A 46 11.97 -0.97 -4.65
N PRO A 47 12.72 -1.11 -5.74
CA PRO A 47 12.22 -0.72 -7.06
C PRO A 47 10.90 -1.42 -7.33
N VAL A 48 9.91 -0.70 -7.86
CA VAL A 48 8.60 -1.27 -8.14
C VAL A 48 8.16 -0.97 -9.57
N ILE A 49 7.36 -1.88 -10.13
CA ILE A 49 6.60 -1.68 -11.36
C ILE A 49 5.13 -1.80 -10.99
N SER A 50 4.34 -0.79 -11.34
CA SER A 50 2.93 -0.75 -10.96
C SER A 50 2.05 -0.40 -12.13
N TRP A 51 0.81 -0.93 -12.12
CA TRP A 51 -0.20 -0.67 -13.14
C TRP A 51 -1.60 -0.78 -12.55
N PHE A 52 -2.57 -0.22 -13.24
CA PHE A 52 -3.97 -0.33 -12.86
C PHE A 52 -4.65 -1.48 -13.62
N SER A 53 -5.66 -2.06 -12.99
CA SER A 53 -6.64 -2.95 -13.63
C SER A 53 -8.03 -2.41 -13.34
N THR A 54 -8.89 -2.42 -14.35
CA THR A 54 -10.26 -1.94 -14.28
C THR A 54 -11.24 -3.09 -14.52
N ASP A 55 -12.41 -3.03 -13.95
CA ASP A 55 -13.47 -4.03 -14.11
C ASP A 55 -14.41 -3.72 -15.29
N THR A 56 -14.32 -2.52 -15.85
CA THR A 56 -15.11 -2.09 -17.01
C THR A 56 -14.25 -1.96 -18.26
N LYS A 57 -14.92 -1.83 -19.42
CA LYS A 57 -14.27 -1.55 -20.70
C LYS A 57 -14.14 -0.05 -20.98
N GLU A 58 -14.83 0.78 -20.22
CA GLU A 58 -14.89 2.22 -20.42
C GLU A 58 -13.57 2.90 -20.03
N THR A 59 -12.91 2.39 -18.98
CA THR A 59 -11.56 2.79 -18.60
C THR A 59 -10.63 1.60 -18.75
N ARG A 60 -9.46 1.79 -19.35
CA ARG A 60 -8.48 0.72 -19.59
C ARG A 60 -7.09 1.10 -19.11
N ASN A 61 -6.33 0.08 -18.76
CA ASN A 61 -4.90 0.26 -18.52
C ASN A 61 -4.18 0.63 -19.82
N ASP A 62 -3.40 1.70 -19.79
CA ASP A 62 -2.55 2.17 -20.91
C ASP A 62 -1.06 2.03 -20.60
N GLY A 63 -0.69 1.31 -19.55
CA GLY A 63 0.69 0.96 -19.27
C GLY A 63 1.09 1.04 -17.81
N ALA A 64 2.20 0.38 -17.55
CA ALA A 64 2.83 0.33 -16.25
C ALA A 64 3.70 1.56 -15.99
N ARG A 65 4.02 1.77 -14.72
CA ARG A 65 4.91 2.82 -14.26
C ARG A 65 5.94 2.28 -13.29
N ALA A 66 7.20 2.72 -13.45
CA ALA A 66 8.23 2.51 -12.45
C ALA A 66 8.01 3.44 -11.25
N GLY A 67 8.29 2.92 -10.08
CA GLY A 67 8.19 3.60 -8.80
C GLY A 67 9.23 3.08 -7.81
N PHE A 68 9.03 3.43 -6.55
CA PHE A 68 9.96 3.09 -5.49
C PHE A 68 9.24 2.98 -4.15
N ASN A 69 9.62 1.96 -3.37
CA ASN A 69 9.13 1.73 -2.02
C ASN A 69 10.32 1.61 -1.08
N PHE A 70 10.30 2.29 0.05
CA PHE A 70 11.33 2.17 1.07
C PHE A 70 10.72 2.21 2.46
N GLY A 71 11.35 1.52 3.40
CA GLY A 71 10.81 1.44 4.73
C GLY A 71 11.60 0.56 5.68
N PHE A 72 10.92 0.27 6.78
CA PHE A 72 11.42 -0.57 7.85
C PHE A 72 10.53 -1.79 8.01
N THR A 73 11.15 -2.93 8.35
CA THR A 73 10.45 -4.15 8.76
C THR A 73 10.74 -4.45 10.21
N PHE A 74 9.77 -5.09 10.84
CA PHE A 74 9.83 -5.60 12.19
C PHE A 74 9.26 -7.01 12.18
N ASN A 75 10.09 -8.02 12.49
CA ASN A 75 9.71 -9.43 12.50
C ASN A 75 9.79 -9.95 13.93
N LYS A 76 8.67 -10.40 14.48
CA LYS A 76 8.59 -11.04 15.77
C LYS A 76 8.41 -12.55 15.58
N TYR A 77 9.46 -13.33 15.91
CA TYR A 77 9.43 -14.77 15.79
C TYR A 77 8.63 -15.39 16.94
N PHE A 78 7.70 -16.25 16.60
CA PHE A 78 6.97 -17.09 17.55
C PHE A 78 7.41 -18.57 17.44
N SER A 79 8.19 -18.90 16.42
CA SER A 79 8.86 -20.17 16.24
C SER A 79 10.15 -19.96 15.45
N LYS A 80 11.04 -20.94 15.41
CA LYS A 80 12.35 -20.85 14.73
C LYS A 80 12.27 -20.34 13.30
N ASN A 81 11.21 -20.73 12.58
CA ASN A 81 11.07 -20.50 11.15
C ASN A 81 9.83 -19.64 10.80
N TYR A 82 9.13 -19.10 11.80
CA TYR A 82 7.87 -18.39 11.63
C TYR A 82 7.85 -17.10 12.43
N SER A 83 7.51 -16.01 11.79
CA SER A 83 7.39 -14.70 12.44
C SER A 83 6.16 -13.93 11.98
N PHE A 84 5.65 -13.08 12.86
CA PHE A 84 4.80 -11.96 12.47
C PHE A 84 5.67 -10.89 11.85
N SER A 85 5.33 -10.49 10.64
CA SER A 85 5.98 -9.42 9.89
C SER A 85 5.10 -8.19 9.91
N THR A 86 5.69 -7.04 10.28
CA THR A 86 5.06 -5.74 10.15
C THR A 86 6.10 -4.69 9.80
N GLY A 87 5.67 -3.44 9.64
CA GLY A 87 6.58 -2.36 9.30
C GLY A 87 5.88 -1.07 8.95
N ILE A 88 6.66 -0.15 8.41
CA ILE A 88 6.16 1.09 7.81
C ILE A 88 6.95 1.40 6.56
N SER A 89 6.28 1.82 5.51
CA SER A 89 6.95 2.21 4.27
C SER A 89 6.29 3.38 3.57
N ILE A 90 7.07 4.05 2.73
CA ILE A 90 6.61 5.07 1.79
C ILE A 90 6.72 4.47 0.39
N LEU A 91 5.56 4.27 -0.23
CA LEU A 91 5.43 3.70 -1.57
C LEU A 91 5.04 4.79 -2.56
N ASN A 92 5.86 5.00 -3.58
CA ASN A 92 5.56 5.81 -4.76
C ASN A 92 5.25 4.88 -5.92
N ALA A 93 4.01 4.84 -6.36
CA ALA A 93 3.52 3.97 -7.42
C ALA A 93 2.50 4.70 -8.29
N GLY A 94 1.97 4.05 -9.30
CA GLY A 94 0.96 4.64 -10.17
C GLY A 94 0.73 3.80 -11.41
N GLY A 95 0.20 4.42 -12.44
CA GLY A 95 -0.11 3.78 -13.70
C GLY A 95 -0.70 4.76 -14.70
N ARG A 96 -1.08 4.23 -15.84
CA ARG A 96 -1.75 4.99 -16.90
C ARG A 96 -3.14 4.43 -17.13
N LEU A 97 -4.09 5.32 -17.27
CA LEU A 97 -5.47 4.99 -17.64
C LEU A 97 -5.86 5.74 -18.90
N VAL A 98 -6.69 5.12 -19.70
CA VAL A 98 -7.25 5.72 -20.92
C VAL A 98 -8.74 5.38 -21.01
N ASN A 99 -9.54 6.37 -21.39
CA ASN A 99 -10.93 6.18 -21.76
C ASN A 99 -11.03 6.17 -23.31
N PRO A 100 -11.13 4.98 -23.93
CA PRO A 100 -10.99 4.87 -25.39
C PRO A 100 -12.16 5.47 -26.16
N ASP A 101 -13.37 5.40 -25.60
CA ASP A 101 -14.61 5.68 -26.33
C ASP A 101 -15.28 6.99 -25.89
N THR A 102 -14.93 7.51 -24.70
CA THR A 102 -15.60 8.66 -24.10
C THR A 102 -14.58 9.69 -23.62
N SER A 103 -14.83 10.97 -23.86
CA SER A 103 -14.12 12.07 -23.18
C SER A 103 -14.62 12.18 -21.75
N ILE A 104 -13.71 12.46 -20.81
CA ILE A 104 -14.03 12.63 -19.39
C ILE A 104 -13.66 14.02 -18.90
N MET A 105 -14.40 14.51 -17.91
CA MET A 105 -14.10 15.77 -17.25
C MET A 105 -13.34 15.50 -15.96
N MET A 106 -12.11 16.01 -15.85
CA MET A 106 -11.32 15.96 -14.63
C MET A 106 -11.39 17.26 -13.88
N GLN A 107 -11.74 17.18 -12.60
CA GLN A 107 -11.91 18.34 -11.73
C GLN A 107 -10.69 18.52 -10.82
N PHE A 108 -9.97 19.62 -11.01
CA PHE A 108 -8.89 20.07 -10.15
C PHE A 108 -9.38 21.11 -9.14
N ASN A 109 -8.53 21.50 -8.20
CA ASN A 109 -8.93 22.48 -7.17
C ASN A 109 -9.35 23.84 -7.74
N ASN A 110 -8.72 24.28 -8.84
CA ASN A 110 -8.88 25.62 -9.38
C ASN A 110 -9.50 25.65 -10.78
N PHE A 111 -9.61 24.51 -11.45
CA PHE A 111 -10.14 24.43 -12.81
C PHE A 111 -10.63 23.02 -13.14
N THR A 112 -11.40 22.92 -14.21
CA THR A 112 -11.83 21.64 -14.79
C THR A 112 -11.25 21.53 -16.20
N THR A 113 -10.82 20.34 -16.60
CA THR A 113 -10.32 20.10 -17.95
C THR A 113 -10.98 18.88 -18.56
N GLU A 114 -11.19 18.92 -19.87
CA GLU A 114 -11.63 17.77 -20.64
C GLU A 114 -10.42 16.95 -21.05
N VAL A 115 -10.48 15.66 -20.79
CA VAL A 115 -9.55 14.67 -21.34
C VAL A 115 -10.25 14.01 -22.52
N LEU A 116 -9.75 14.26 -23.72
CA LEU A 116 -10.32 13.71 -24.94
C LEU A 116 -10.21 12.18 -24.96
N LYS A 117 -11.19 11.53 -25.59
CA LYS A 117 -11.21 10.08 -25.78
C LYS A 117 -9.90 9.58 -26.37
N GLY A 118 -9.42 8.43 -25.88
CA GLY A 118 -8.19 7.80 -26.33
C GLY A 118 -6.91 8.49 -25.87
N LYS A 119 -6.99 9.51 -24.99
CA LYS A 119 -5.80 10.18 -24.43
C LYS A 119 -5.49 9.65 -23.04
N PRO A 120 -4.23 9.28 -22.77
CA PRO A 120 -3.85 8.72 -21.49
C PRO A 120 -3.77 9.78 -20.39
N VAL A 121 -4.12 9.36 -19.19
CA VAL A 121 -3.92 10.05 -17.92
C VAL A 121 -2.92 9.27 -17.08
N VAL A 122 -1.85 9.93 -16.65
CA VAL A 122 -0.77 9.30 -15.89
C VAL A 122 -0.93 9.66 -14.40
N TYR A 123 -1.21 8.69 -13.56
CA TYR A 123 -1.33 8.87 -12.12
C TYR A 123 -0.02 8.54 -11.41
N ARG A 124 0.33 9.40 -10.44
CA ARG A 124 1.43 9.23 -9.49
C ARG A 124 0.87 9.31 -8.10
N ILE A 125 0.91 8.19 -7.36
CA ILE A 125 0.30 8.10 -6.04
C ILE A 125 1.40 7.77 -5.02
N GLN A 126 1.38 8.47 -3.90
CA GLN A 126 2.24 8.23 -2.78
C GLN A 126 1.42 7.72 -1.60
N TYR A 127 1.85 6.59 -1.03
CA TYR A 127 1.20 5.95 0.11
C TYR A 127 2.14 5.87 1.31
N ILE A 128 1.59 5.98 2.51
CA ILE A 128 2.15 5.35 3.70
C ILE A 128 1.48 3.99 3.82
N SER A 129 2.28 2.92 3.93
CA SER A 129 1.82 1.54 4.08
C SER A 129 2.31 0.96 5.40
N ILE A 130 1.45 0.17 6.04
CA ILE A 130 1.76 -0.58 7.27
C ILE A 130 1.49 -2.05 6.97
N PRO A 131 2.46 -2.79 6.39
CA PRO A 131 2.29 -4.22 6.12
C PRO A 131 2.06 -4.99 7.42
N ILE A 132 1.21 -5.99 7.37
CA ILE A 132 0.92 -6.93 8.45
C ILE A 132 0.83 -8.32 7.83
N GLY A 133 1.75 -9.22 8.17
CA GLY A 133 1.85 -10.51 7.53
C GLY A 133 2.44 -11.60 8.40
N LEU A 134 2.59 -12.75 7.79
CA LEU A 134 3.28 -13.91 8.31
C LEU A 134 4.47 -14.21 7.39
N LYS A 135 5.65 -14.25 8.00
CA LYS A 135 6.88 -14.60 7.30
C LYS A 135 7.28 -16.02 7.68
N PHE A 136 7.57 -16.81 6.68
CA PHE A 136 8.00 -18.20 6.75
C PHE A 136 9.43 -18.26 6.25
N GLU A 137 10.31 -18.91 7.00
CA GLU A 137 11.72 -19.07 6.65
C GLU A 137 12.10 -20.53 6.61
N SER A 138 13.00 -20.91 5.69
CA SER A 138 13.64 -22.22 5.71
C SER A 138 14.65 -22.32 6.84
N ASN A 139 15.16 -23.53 7.12
CA ASN A 139 16.43 -23.63 7.81
C ASN A 139 17.54 -23.04 6.92
N GLN A 140 18.54 -22.48 7.56
CA GLN A 140 19.70 -21.93 6.85
C GLN A 140 20.48 -23.05 6.17
N ILE A 141 20.80 -22.86 4.89
CA ILE A 141 21.57 -23.78 4.05
C ILE A 141 22.83 -23.02 3.62
N GLY A 142 23.97 -23.33 4.24
CA GLY A 142 25.17 -22.53 4.09
C GLY A 142 24.95 -21.11 4.63
N TYR A 143 25.04 -20.11 3.76
CA TYR A 143 24.76 -18.70 4.11
C TYR A 143 23.36 -18.25 3.71
N LEU A 144 22.53 -19.11 3.11
CA LEU A 144 21.23 -18.75 2.55
C LEU A 144 20.08 -19.24 3.42
N THR A 145 19.09 -18.39 3.60
CA THR A 145 17.76 -18.72 4.13
C THR A 145 16.73 -18.30 3.10
N PHE A 146 15.86 -19.20 2.69
CA PHE A 146 14.72 -18.87 1.83
C PHE A 146 13.58 -18.37 2.68
N PHE A 147 12.84 -17.37 2.19
CA PHE A 147 11.66 -16.88 2.90
C PHE A 147 10.48 -16.68 1.96
N SER A 148 9.29 -16.70 2.54
CA SER A 148 8.07 -16.16 1.96
C SER A 148 7.34 -15.30 3.00
N ASP A 149 6.69 -14.24 2.55
CA ASP A 149 5.90 -13.32 3.38
C ASP A 149 4.54 -13.12 2.71
N ILE A 150 3.47 -13.34 3.46
CA ILE A 150 2.10 -13.22 2.98
C ILE A 150 1.32 -12.39 3.98
N GLY A 151 0.62 -11.37 3.49
CA GLY A 151 -0.09 -10.48 4.39
C GLY A 151 -0.99 -9.48 3.70
N MET A 152 -1.36 -8.47 4.47
CA MET A 152 -2.19 -7.34 4.06
C MET A 152 -1.45 -6.04 4.31
N ASP A 153 -1.70 -5.06 3.43
CA ASP A 153 -1.12 -3.72 3.50
C ASP A 153 -2.22 -2.67 3.61
N PRO A 154 -2.66 -2.29 4.82
CA PRO A 154 -3.37 -1.04 5.03
C PRO A 154 -2.52 0.14 4.57
N LYS A 155 -3.10 1.02 3.74
CA LYS A 155 -2.40 2.16 3.15
C LYS A 155 -3.21 3.43 3.24
N ILE A 156 -2.50 4.55 3.42
CA ILE A 156 -3.07 5.89 3.37
C ILE A 156 -2.40 6.66 2.25
N VAL A 157 -3.21 7.23 1.35
CA VAL A 157 -2.74 8.13 0.29
C VAL A 157 -2.33 9.46 0.93
N ILE A 158 -1.05 9.81 0.82
CA ILE A 158 -0.49 11.07 1.31
C ILE A 158 -0.18 12.06 0.20
N GLY A 159 -0.16 11.59 -1.05
CA GLY A 159 0.03 12.42 -2.24
C GLY A 159 -0.54 11.75 -3.48
N GLY A 160 -1.17 12.54 -4.33
CA GLY A 160 -1.68 12.11 -5.63
C GLY A 160 -1.45 13.21 -6.64
N LYS A 161 -0.77 12.90 -7.75
CA LYS A 161 -0.53 13.81 -8.85
C LYS A 161 -0.95 13.16 -10.15
N VAL A 162 -1.36 13.98 -11.09
CA VAL A 162 -1.74 13.55 -12.43
C VAL A 162 -0.99 14.35 -13.49
N ASP A 163 -0.64 13.68 -14.56
CA ASP A 163 -0.16 14.30 -15.80
C ASP A 163 -1.15 13.97 -16.92
N ILE A 164 -1.56 14.97 -17.66
CA ILE A 164 -2.42 14.87 -18.85
C ILE A 164 -1.67 15.46 -20.04
N PRO A 165 -0.88 14.64 -20.76
CA PRO A 165 -0.03 15.15 -21.85
C PRO A 165 -0.82 15.88 -22.94
N SER A 166 -2.03 15.41 -23.25
CA SER A 166 -2.90 16.03 -24.27
C SER A 166 -3.38 17.43 -23.93
N ALA A 167 -3.43 17.78 -22.64
CA ALA A 167 -3.80 19.11 -22.16
C ALA A 167 -2.60 19.92 -21.66
N SER A 168 -1.36 19.43 -21.86
CA SER A 168 -0.12 20.04 -21.33
C SER A 168 -0.12 20.24 -19.83
N ILE A 169 -0.91 19.45 -19.09
CA ILE A 169 -1.01 19.48 -17.63
C ILE A 169 0.03 18.50 -17.05
N LYS A 170 0.81 18.98 -16.07
CA LYS A 170 1.83 18.17 -15.42
C LYS A 170 1.88 18.44 -13.92
N GLY A 171 1.75 17.36 -13.14
CA GLY A 171 1.95 17.40 -11.69
C GLY A 171 0.80 17.99 -10.90
N GLU A 172 -0.39 18.15 -11.50
CA GLU A 172 -1.57 18.63 -10.80
C GLU A 172 -2.05 17.65 -9.72
N SER A 173 -2.68 18.19 -8.68
CA SER A 173 -3.18 17.39 -7.56
C SER A 173 -4.41 16.59 -7.96
N ALA A 174 -4.33 15.27 -7.86
CA ALA A 174 -5.42 14.33 -8.09
C ALA A 174 -6.07 13.83 -6.79
N MET A 175 -5.81 14.47 -5.64
CA MET A 175 -6.30 13.99 -4.33
C MET A 175 -7.83 13.97 -4.22
N ASN A 176 -8.53 14.76 -5.02
CA ASN A 176 -9.99 14.76 -5.07
C ASN A 176 -10.56 13.51 -5.75
N GLU A 177 -9.79 12.88 -6.63
CA GLU A 177 -10.16 11.70 -7.40
C GLU A 177 -9.72 10.37 -6.75
N LEU A 178 -8.91 10.44 -5.69
CA LEU A 178 -8.37 9.27 -5.03
C LEU A 178 -9.05 9.00 -3.68
N LYS A 179 -9.35 7.73 -3.40
CA LYS A 179 -9.75 7.27 -2.07
C LYS A 179 -8.54 7.32 -1.14
N ARG A 180 -8.69 7.96 0.02
CA ARG A 180 -7.57 8.17 0.96
C ARG A 180 -7.08 6.89 1.63
N PHE A 181 -7.99 5.96 1.91
CA PHE A 181 -7.66 4.68 2.53
C PHE A 181 -7.69 3.58 1.47
N ASN A 182 -6.71 2.70 1.51
CA ASN A 182 -6.65 1.53 0.67
C ASN A 182 -6.18 0.31 1.46
N LEU A 183 -6.53 -0.87 0.97
CA LEU A 183 -6.15 -2.16 1.54
C LEU A 183 -5.75 -3.09 0.39
N SER A 184 -4.59 -3.71 0.51
CA SER A 184 -4.12 -4.71 -0.44
C SER A 184 -3.69 -5.99 0.26
N TYR A 185 -3.51 -7.05 -0.49
CA TYR A 185 -2.75 -8.21 -0.07
C TYR A 185 -1.39 -8.21 -0.76
N HIS A 186 -0.41 -8.81 -0.12
CA HIS A 186 0.89 -9.07 -0.72
C HIS A 186 1.30 -10.52 -0.55
N ILE A 187 2.09 -10.99 -1.50
CA ILE A 187 2.85 -12.23 -1.44
C ILE A 187 4.26 -11.89 -1.88
N MET A 188 5.25 -12.27 -1.08
CA MET A 188 6.66 -12.08 -1.40
C MET A 188 7.43 -13.38 -1.15
N ALA A 189 8.41 -13.65 -1.96
CA ALA A 189 9.38 -14.73 -1.75
C ALA A 189 10.79 -14.24 -2.05
N GLY A 190 11.78 -14.80 -1.36
CA GLY A 190 13.15 -14.35 -1.54
C GLY A 190 14.16 -15.18 -0.75
N ILE A 191 15.34 -14.58 -0.65
CA ILE A 191 16.48 -15.13 0.06
C ILE A 191 17.07 -14.12 1.02
N GLU A 192 17.58 -14.60 2.13
CA GLU A 192 18.42 -13.87 3.07
C GLU A 192 19.83 -14.47 3.02
N TYR A 193 20.83 -13.63 2.76
CA TYR A 193 22.24 -14.02 2.76
C TYR A 193 22.87 -13.54 4.07
N SER A 194 23.25 -14.48 4.93
CA SER A 194 23.84 -14.22 6.23
C SER A 194 25.22 -13.57 6.10
N LEU A 195 25.40 -12.45 6.78
CA LEU A 195 26.70 -11.75 6.91
C LEU A 195 27.38 -12.09 8.25
N GLY A 196 26.74 -12.90 9.08
CA GLY A 196 27.17 -13.27 10.42
C GLY A 196 26.31 -12.67 11.52
N GLY A 197 26.18 -13.37 12.64
CA GLY A 197 25.29 -12.99 13.73
C GLY A 197 23.82 -12.96 13.26
N THR A 198 23.13 -11.88 13.52
CA THR A 198 21.73 -11.63 13.11
C THR A 198 21.61 -10.85 11.81
N THR A 199 22.74 -10.38 11.25
CA THR A 199 22.74 -9.53 10.06
C THR A 199 22.66 -10.34 8.78
N ALA A 200 21.73 -9.98 7.90
CA ALA A 200 21.57 -10.63 6.60
C ALA A 200 21.19 -9.61 5.51
N LEU A 201 21.70 -9.81 4.30
CA LEU A 201 21.21 -9.16 3.09
C LEU A 201 19.93 -9.85 2.64
N VAL A 202 18.92 -9.07 2.24
CA VAL A 202 17.61 -9.56 1.81
C VAL A 202 17.41 -9.24 0.34
N PHE A 203 17.04 -10.26 -0.44
CA PHE A 203 16.62 -10.11 -1.83
C PHE A 203 15.30 -10.84 -2.04
N GLY A 204 14.34 -10.20 -2.70
CA GLY A 204 13.01 -10.79 -2.88
C GLY A 204 12.25 -10.24 -4.07
N LEU A 205 11.25 -11.03 -4.48
CA LEU A 205 10.22 -10.64 -5.43
C LEU A 205 8.87 -10.68 -4.74
N GLY A 206 8.10 -9.63 -4.86
CA GLY A 206 6.79 -9.51 -4.27
C GLY A 206 5.76 -9.00 -5.25
N PHE A 207 4.54 -9.50 -5.09
CA PHE A 207 3.36 -9.01 -5.79
C PHE A 207 2.35 -8.50 -4.79
N GLU A 208 1.74 -7.37 -5.10
CA GLU A 208 0.72 -6.74 -4.29
C GLU A 208 -0.45 -6.32 -5.18
N ASN A 209 -1.67 -6.56 -4.71
CA ASN A 209 -2.90 -6.14 -5.38
C ASN A 209 -3.89 -5.55 -4.38
N ASN A 210 -4.53 -4.45 -4.77
CA ASN A 210 -5.53 -3.79 -3.94
C ASN A 210 -6.89 -4.51 -3.99
N PHE A 211 -7.50 -4.69 -2.81
CA PHE A 211 -8.90 -5.13 -2.71
C PHE A 211 -9.89 -3.99 -2.96
N LEU A 212 -9.52 -2.78 -2.50
CA LEU A 212 -10.38 -1.62 -2.57
C LEU A 212 -10.11 -0.84 -3.85
N ASP A 213 -11.13 -0.18 -4.31
CA ASP A 213 -11.03 0.77 -5.42
C ASP A 213 -10.17 1.97 -5.03
N VAL A 214 -9.28 2.37 -5.93
CA VAL A 214 -8.35 3.50 -5.75
C VAL A 214 -9.02 4.83 -6.14
N SER A 215 -9.97 4.78 -7.09
CA SER A 215 -10.68 5.93 -7.60
C SER A 215 -11.90 6.27 -6.77
N LYS A 216 -12.32 7.54 -6.83
CA LYS A 216 -13.64 7.97 -6.37
C LYS A 216 -14.54 8.10 -7.58
N ASP A 217 -15.79 7.67 -7.41
CA ASP A 217 -16.84 7.94 -8.37
C ASP A 217 -17.18 9.44 -8.35
N ILE A 218 -16.80 10.16 -9.39
CA ILE A 218 -17.09 11.60 -9.56
C ILE A 218 -18.12 11.74 -10.68
N LEU A 219 -19.05 12.66 -10.51
CA LEU A 219 -20.04 13.03 -11.54
C LEU A 219 -19.32 13.29 -12.88
N LEU A 220 -19.84 12.72 -13.98
CA LEU A 220 -19.30 12.79 -15.34
C LEU A 220 -18.06 11.92 -15.63
N GLN A 221 -17.74 10.98 -14.75
CA GLN A 221 -16.78 9.90 -15.02
C GLN A 221 -17.47 8.54 -15.00
N PRO A 222 -16.97 7.56 -15.75
CA PRO A 222 -17.47 6.19 -15.66
C PRO A 222 -17.35 5.65 -14.24
N VAL A 223 -18.38 4.94 -13.77
CA VAL A 223 -18.32 4.21 -12.50
C VAL A 223 -17.57 2.91 -12.74
N ASP A 224 -16.32 2.87 -12.33
CA ASP A 224 -15.46 1.71 -12.47
C ASP A 224 -14.66 1.43 -11.18
N LYS A 225 -14.29 0.20 -10.99
CA LYS A 225 -13.37 -0.19 -9.93
C LYS A 225 -11.96 -0.25 -10.49
N VAL A 226 -11.11 0.63 -9.98
CA VAL A 226 -9.69 0.66 -10.34
C VAL A 226 -8.87 -0.04 -9.26
N SER A 227 -8.31 -1.21 -9.58
CA SER A 227 -7.39 -1.95 -8.73
C SER A 227 -5.94 -1.60 -9.07
N HIS A 228 -5.06 -1.50 -8.07
CA HIS A 228 -3.66 -1.17 -8.24
C HIS A 228 -2.81 -2.43 -8.04
N ASN A 229 -2.06 -2.83 -9.05
CA ASN A 229 -1.14 -3.96 -9.05
C ASN A 229 0.29 -3.43 -8.93
N ILE A 230 1.11 -4.08 -8.11
CA ILE A 230 2.48 -3.65 -7.83
C ILE A 230 3.39 -4.88 -7.78
N LEU A 231 4.40 -4.91 -8.62
CA LEU A 231 5.51 -5.85 -8.56
C LEU A 231 6.67 -5.16 -7.84
N LYS A 232 7.19 -5.80 -6.79
CA LYS A 232 8.26 -5.27 -5.93
C LYS A 232 9.53 -6.12 -6.05
N PHE A 233 10.68 -5.46 -6.15
CA PHE A 233 12.00 -6.10 -6.13
C PHE A 233 12.70 -5.70 -4.85
N ARG A 234 12.60 -6.54 -3.80
CA ARG A 234 13.15 -6.21 -2.49
C ARG A 234 14.67 -6.28 -2.47
N ILE A 235 15.28 -5.22 -1.95
CA ILE A 235 16.67 -5.17 -1.54
C ILE A 235 16.70 -4.61 -0.13
N GLY A 236 17.30 -5.33 0.82
CA GLY A 236 17.26 -4.91 2.22
C GLY A 236 18.37 -5.49 3.08
N VAL A 237 18.37 -5.08 4.34
CA VAL A 237 19.25 -5.61 5.38
C VAL A 237 18.41 -5.85 6.62
N ASN A 238 18.54 -7.05 7.19
CA ASN A 238 18.00 -7.41 8.50
C ASN A 238 19.12 -7.44 9.55
N PHE A 239 18.78 -7.08 10.81
CA PHE A 239 19.69 -7.10 11.95
C PHE A 239 19.10 -7.86 13.14
#